data_6ff44e09372047ce4548bf3538d4c034
#
_entry.id   6ff44e09372047ce4548bf3538d4c034
#
_cell.length_a   1.000
_cell.length_b   1.000
_cell.length_c   1.000
_cell.angle_alpha   90.00
_cell.angle_beta   90.00
_cell.angle_gamma   90.00
#
_symmetry.space_group_name_H-M   'P 1'
#
loop_
_entity.id
_entity.type
_entity.pdbx_description
1 polymer ?
#
loop_
_entity_poly.entity_id
_entity_poly.type
_entity_poly.pdbx_seq_one_letter_code
_entity_poly.pdbx_strand_id
1 'polypeptide(L)'
;MNFSMEVCGMYVPFRASLLPFGGEHIFPKEENLRLFLENNKTIGIYAYPVEQIAAEHLLPIVKQLELLQDMEHYQKLYEILSKYPLEGRKVQESLGALCRKDHVKCSALVWESLSGYGTYTYMEKKWKSLLRKVKKKEPAWQEVHGLICRFLEPIWEKLMEDQIFFGDWMPQLGRFLD
;
A
#
# COMPACT_ATOMS: atom_id res chain seq x y z
N MET A 1 -22.08 -0.95 0.80
CA MET A 1 -23.31 -0.31 0.28
C MET A 1 -23.19 -0.15 -1.22
N ASN A 2 -24.28 -0.31 -1.95
CA ASN A 2 -24.33 -0.04 -3.38
C ASN A 2 -25.02 1.32 -3.58
N PHE A 3 -24.42 2.16 -4.39
CA PHE A 3 -24.93 3.48 -4.73
C PHE A 3 -25.07 3.56 -6.25
N SER A 4 -25.90 4.46 -6.73
CA SER A 4 -25.93 4.87 -8.13
C SER A 4 -25.81 6.39 -8.20
N MET A 5 -25.06 6.87 -9.15
CA MET A 5 -24.90 8.29 -9.42
C MET A 5 -25.36 8.55 -10.86
N GLU A 6 -26.16 9.60 -11.02
CA GLU A 6 -26.56 10.06 -12.34
C GLU A 6 -25.45 10.94 -12.93
N VAL A 7 -24.95 10.54 -14.10
CA VAL A 7 -23.93 11.29 -14.85
C VAL A 7 -24.44 11.46 -16.28
N CYS A 8 -24.74 12.67 -16.69
CA CYS A 8 -25.26 12.98 -18.04
C CYS A 8 -26.48 12.13 -18.45
N GLY A 9 -27.42 11.94 -17.52
CA GLY A 9 -28.63 11.15 -17.76
C GLY A 9 -28.42 9.62 -17.70
N MET A 10 -27.23 9.15 -17.39
CA MET A 10 -26.91 7.73 -17.18
C MET A 10 -26.72 7.42 -15.70
N TYR A 11 -27.31 6.32 -15.24
CA TYR A 11 -27.08 5.81 -13.89
C TYR A 11 -25.85 4.92 -13.85
N VAL A 12 -24.81 5.39 -13.19
CA VAL A 12 -23.57 4.62 -13.00
C VAL A 12 -23.61 3.97 -11.62
N PRO A 13 -23.67 2.64 -11.52
CA PRO A 13 -23.59 1.97 -10.23
C PRO A 13 -22.17 1.99 -9.70
N PHE A 14 -22.00 2.30 -8.41
CA PHE A 14 -20.72 2.14 -7.73
C PHE A 14 -20.90 1.49 -6.36
N ARG A 15 -19.87 0.83 -5.89
CA ARG A 15 -19.83 0.20 -4.59
C ARG A 15 -18.87 0.97 -3.68
N ALA A 16 -19.37 1.42 -2.53
CA ALA A 16 -18.54 1.95 -1.47
C ALA A 16 -18.55 1.00 -0.26
N SER A 17 -17.37 0.76 0.32
CA SER A 17 -17.22 0.06 1.56
C SER A 17 -17.09 1.10 2.68
N LEU A 18 -17.97 1.01 3.69
CA LEU A 18 -17.83 1.80 4.90
C LEU A 18 -17.02 0.99 5.90
N LEU A 19 -15.85 1.49 6.24
CA LEU A 19 -15.03 0.92 7.30
C LEU A 19 -15.26 1.72 8.58
N PRO A 20 -15.36 1.07 9.74
CA PRO A 20 -15.42 1.81 11.00
C PRO A 20 -14.13 2.61 11.18
N PHE A 21 -14.27 3.88 11.51
CA PHE A 21 -13.14 4.73 11.85
C PHE A 21 -12.57 4.27 13.19
N GLY A 22 -11.46 3.56 13.16
CA GLY A 22 -10.82 2.99 14.35
C GLY A 22 -9.37 3.47 14.56
N GLY A 23 -8.96 4.55 13.89
CA GLY A 23 -7.58 5.03 13.93
C GLY A 23 -7.42 6.27 14.81
N GLU A 24 -6.58 6.21 15.81
CA GLU A 24 -6.30 7.32 16.72
C GLU A 24 -5.46 8.44 16.08
N HIS A 25 -4.86 8.28 14.88
CA HIS A 25 -3.80 9.20 14.46
C HIS A 25 -3.79 9.67 13.00
N ILE A 26 -4.68 9.21 12.14
CA ILE A 26 -4.63 9.63 10.74
C ILE A 26 -5.99 10.10 10.26
N PHE A 27 -6.08 11.40 10.13
CA PHE A 27 -7.27 12.06 9.59
C PHE A 27 -7.17 12.13 8.07
N PRO A 28 -8.28 11.87 7.35
CA PRO A 28 -8.32 12.16 5.93
C PRO A 28 -8.10 13.66 5.72
N LYS A 29 -7.36 13.99 4.67
CA LYS A 29 -7.11 15.37 4.28
C LYS A 29 -8.11 15.78 3.22
N GLU A 30 -8.51 17.05 3.24
CA GLU A 30 -9.27 17.62 2.16
C GLU A 30 -8.40 17.77 0.91
N GLU A 31 -8.85 17.14 -0.18
CA GLU A 31 -8.22 17.22 -1.47
C GLU A 31 -9.22 17.66 -2.54
N ASN A 32 -8.71 18.34 -3.55
CA ASN A 32 -9.51 18.85 -4.65
C ASN A 32 -9.46 17.91 -5.84
N LEU A 33 -10.58 17.20 -6.07
CA LEU A 33 -10.76 16.37 -7.25
C LEU A 33 -11.27 17.20 -8.42
N ARG A 34 -10.52 17.26 -9.53
CA ARG A 34 -10.94 17.93 -10.75
C ARG A 34 -11.80 16.99 -11.60
N LEU A 35 -13.02 17.42 -11.91
CA LEU A 35 -13.93 16.67 -12.77
C LEU A 35 -13.68 17.05 -14.23
N PHE A 36 -13.21 16.11 -15.04
CA PHE A 36 -12.92 16.34 -16.46
C PHE A 36 -14.18 16.56 -17.31
N LEU A 37 -15.34 16.06 -16.87
CA LEU A 37 -16.59 16.10 -17.64
C LEU A 37 -17.43 17.35 -17.44
N GLU A 38 -17.16 18.15 -16.40
CA GLU A 38 -17.91 19.37 -16.06
C GLU A 38 -16.99 20.60 -16.04
N ASN A 39 -16.55 21.09 -17.19
CA ASN A 39 -15.82 22.35 -17.31
C ASN A 39 -14.73 22.58 -16.23
N ASN A 40 -13.97 21.54 -15.91
CA ASN A 40 -12.94 21.58 -14.86
C ASN A 40 -13.48 21.95 -13.45
N LYS A 41 -14.73 21.67 -13.17
CA LYS A 41 -15.28 21.84 -11.83
C LYS A 41 -14.47 21.07 -10.81
N THR A 42 -14.15 21.70 -9.70
CA THR A 42 -13.42 21.10 -8.59
C THR A 42 -14.39 20.78 -7.47
N ILE A 43 -14.31 19.57 -6.92
CA ILE A 43 -15.04 19.18 -5.71
C ILE A 43 -14.03 18.82 -4.62
N GLY A 44 -14.32 19.31 -3.39
CA GLY A 44 -13.57 18.90 -2.21
C GLY A 44 -13.96 17.47 -1.82
N ILE A 45 -12.96 16.63 -1.61
CA ILE A 45 -13.13 15.29 -1.06
C ILE A 45 -12.19 15.10 0.12
N TYR A 46 -12.56 14.21 1.04
CA TYR A 46 -11.64 13.77 2.08
C TYR A 46 -10.97 12.46 1.64
N ALA A 47 -9.66 12.48 1.51
CA ALA A 47 -8.86 11.33 1.12
C ALA A 47 -7.81 11.00 2.18
N TYR A 48 -7.56 9.70 2.38
CA TYR A 48 -6.43 9.27 3.18
C TYR A 48 -5.12 9.53 2.43
N PRO A 49 -4.05 9.96 3.15
CA PRO A 49 -2.73 10.07 2.55
C PRO A 49 -2.30 8.74 1.92
N VAL A 50 -1.62 8.81 0.79
CA VAL A 50 -1.16 7.61 0.07
C VAL A 50 -0.18 6.78 0.90
N GLU A 51 0.58 7.42 1.78
CA GLU A 51 1.47 6.78 2.75
C GLU A 51 0.72 5.91 3.75
N GLN A 52 -0.46 6.36 4.18
CA GLN A 52 -1.33 5.55 5.03
C GLN A 52 -1.84 4.32 4.29
N ILE A 53 -2.28 4.49 3.05
CA ILE A 53 -2.76 3.36 2.22
C ILE A 53 -1.63 2.36 1.99
N ALA A 54 -0.40 2.84 1.74
CA ALA A 54 0.77 1.98 1.61
C ALA A 54 1.03 1.18 2.90
N ALA A 55 0.97 1.85 4.07
CA ALA A 55 1.15 1.19 5.36
C ALA A 55 0.05 0.14 5.66
N GLU A 56 -1.20 0.41 5.27
CA GLU A 56 -2.31 -0.55 5.40
C GLU A 56 -2.11 -1.80 4.54
N HIS A 57 -1.46 -1.68 3.39
CA HIS A 57 -1.09 -2.84 2.59
C HIS A 57 0.18 -3.54 3.08
N LEU A 58 1.12 -2.82 3.70
CA LEU A 58 2.32 -3.40 4.32
C LEU A 58 1.99 -4.24 5.55
N LEU A 59 1.05 -3.80 6.39
CA LEU A 59 0.74 -4.49 7.64
C LEU A 59 0.41 -5.98 7.47
N PRO A 60 -0.53 -6.41 6.59
CA PRO A 60 -0.82 -7.82 6.37
C PRO A 60 0.41 -8.60 5.86
N ILE A 61 1.26 -7.97 5.05
CA ILE A 61 2.48 -8.57 4.50
C ILE A 61 3.46 -8.92 5.63
N VAL A 62 3.77 -7.97 6.52
CA VAL A 62 4.69 -8.18 7.64
C VAL A 62 4.09 -9.03 8.78
N LYS A 63 2.76 -9.03 8.92
CA LYS A 63 2.05 -9.80 9.95
C LYS A 63 1.91 -11.27 9.60
N GLN A 64 1.58 -11.58 8.35
CA GLN A 64 1.27 -12.94 7.90
C GLN A 64 2.42 -13.60 7.14
N LEU A 65 3.36 -12.79 6.63
CA LEU A 65 4.52 -13.27 5.87
C LEU A 65 4.10 -14.20 4.72
N GLU A 66 4.76 -15.35 4.60
CA GLU A 66 4.45 -16.37 3.59
C GLU A 66 3.06 -17.00 3.74
N LEU A 67 2.40 -16.85 4.88
CA LEU A 67 1.05 -17.36 5.12
C LEU A 67 -0.03 -16.46 4.52
N LEU A 68 0.32 -15.24 4.08
CA LEU A 68 -0.62 -14.32 3.45
C LEU A 68 -1.35 -14.97 2.27
N GLN A 69 -2.68 -14.99 2.33
CA GLN A 69 -3.52 -15.61 1.30
C GLN A 69 -3.91 -14.59 0.22
N ASP A 70 -4.14 -13.36 0.63
CA ASP A 70 -4.58 -12.29 -0.27
C ASP A 70 -3.38 -11.57 -0.87
N MET A 71 -3.03 -11.96 -2.10
CA MET A 71 -1.94 -11.35 -2.86
C MET A 71 -2.30 -9.95 -3.41
N GLU A 72 -3.53 -9.48 -3.24
CA GLU A 72 -3.93 -8.14 -3.68
C GLU A 72 -3.16 -7.05 -2.91
N HIS A 73 -2.75 -7.31 -1.66
CA HIS A 73 -1.90 -6.39 -0.90
C HIS A 73 -0.58 -6.11 -1.61
N TYR A 74 0.07 -7.15 -2.13
CA TYR A 74 1.30 -7.00 -2.93
C TYR A 74 1.05 -6.23 -4.23
N GLN A 75 -0.06 -6.53 -4.92
CA GLN A 75 -0.40 -5.86 -6.16
C GLN A 75 -0.65 -4.36 -5.94
N LYS A 76 -1.45 -4.02 -4.93
CA LYS A 76 -1.79 -2.63 -4.61
C LYS A 76 -0.55 -1.84 -4.18
N LEU A 77 0.25 -2.43 -3.30
CA LEU A 77 1.49 -1.81 -2.85
C LEU A 77 2.45 -1.59 -4.02
N TYR A 78 2.65 -2.58 -4.89
CA TYR A 78 3.46 -2.44 -6.09
C TYR A 78 2.96 -1.30 -7.00
N GLU A 79 1.64 -1.20 -7.22
CA GLU A 79 1.02 -0.12 -8.00
C GLU A 79 1.26 1.25 -7.37
N ILE A 80 1.19 1.36 -6.04
CA ILE A 80 1.49 2.59 -5.30
C ILE A 80 2.96 2.96 -5.46
N LEU A 81 3.88 2.05 -5.17
CA LEU A 81 5.32 2.28 -5.21
C LEU A 81 5.84 2.61 -6.61
N SER A 82 5.15 2.12 -7.64
CA SER A 82 5.51 2.39 -9.05
C SER A 82 5.01 3.74 -9.56
N LYS A 83 4.05 4.38 -8.88
CA LYS A 83 3.35 5.57 -9.40
C LYS A 83 3.51 6.81 -8.55
N TYR A 84 3.57 6.66 -7.23
CA TYR A 84 3.48 7.79 -6.31
C TYR A 84 4.78 8.00 -5.54
N PRO A 85 5.27 9.24 -5.45
CA PRO A 85 6.28 9.59 -4.48
C PRO A 85 5.67 9.47 -3.08
N LEU A 86 6.45 9.02 -2.10
CA LEU A 86 6.01 8.82 -0.72
C LEU A 86 7.04 9.41 0.24
N GLU A 87 6.56 10.12 1.24
CA GLU A 87 7.40 10.54 2.37
C GLU A 87 7.65 9.34 3.28
N GLY A 88 8.89 8.84 3.32
CA GLY A 88 9.24 7.65 4.09
C GLY A 88 8.94 7.78 5.57
N ARG A 89 9.13 8.98 6.15
CA ARG A 89 8.74 9.28 7.53
C ARG A 89 7.26 9.03 7.79
N LYS A 90 6.36 9.49 6.92
CA LYS A 90 4.91 9.29 7.08
C LYS A 90 4.52 7.83 6.96
N VAL A 91 5.17 7.09 6.04
CA VAL A 91 4.95 5.63 5.94
C VAL A 91 5.41 4.94 7.22
N GLN A 92 6.58 5.30 7.75
CA GLN A 92 7.11 4.75 8.99
C GLN A 92 6.16 5.00 10.18
N GLU A 93 5.71 6.24 10.36
CA GLU A 93 4.78 6.63 11.43
C GLU A 93 3.48 5.82 11.35
N SER A 94 2.92 5.71 10.13
CA SER A 94 1.69 4.96 9.88
C SER A 94 1.86 3.46 10.13
N LEU A 95 2.92 2.86 9.57
CA LEU A 95 3.20 1.43 9.73
C LEU A 95 3.49 1.09 11.20
N GLY A 96 4.29 1.91 11.88
CA GLY A 96 4.60 1.74 13.30
C GLY A 96 3.35 1.80 14.18
N ALA A 97 2.42 2.72 13.92
CA ALA A 97 1.14 2.81 14.62
C ALA A 97 0.28 1.55 14.37
N LEU A 98 0.19 1.09 13.13
CA LEU A 98 -0.53 -0.13 12.77
C LEU A 98 0.08 -1.38 13.40
N CYS A 99 1.41 -1.51 13.39
CA CYS A 99 2.12 -2.62 14.03
C CYS A 99 1.86 -2.67 15.54
N ARG A 100 1.90 -1.52 16.23
CA ARG A 100 1.57 -1.44 17.67
C ARG A 100 0.13 -1.87 17.95
N LYS A 101 -0.84 -1.36 17.17
CA LYS A 101 -2.26 -1.70 17.29
C LYS A 101 -2.51 -3.20 17.11
N ASP A 102 -1.86 -3.81 16.13
CA ASP A 102 -2.04 -5.21 15.76
C ASP A 102 -1.07 -6.17 16.48
N HIS A 103 -0.29 -5.65 17.44
CA HIS A 103 0.72 -6.38 18.20
C HIS A 103 1.78 -7.08 17.33
N VAL A 104 2.11 -6.50 16.19
CA VAL A 104 3.21 -6.96 15.33
C VAL A 104 4.52 -6.39 15.84
N LYS A 105 5.44 -7.28 16.23
CA LYS A 105 6.76 -6.87 16.69
C LYS A 105 7.68 -6.58 15.51
N CYS A 106 8.17 -5.35 15.40
CA CYS A 106 9.21 -5.01 14.43
C CYS A 106 10.54 -5.65 14.89
N SER A 107 11.00 -6.66 14.17
CA SER A 107 12.19 -7.44 14.54
C SER A 107 12.95 -7.93 13.31
N ALA A 108 14.23 -8.27 13.52
CA ALA A 108 15.09 -8.85 12.48
C ALA A 108 14.52 -10.18 11.94
N LEU A 109 13.92 -11.00 12.80
CA LEU A 109 13.31 -12.28 12.37
C LEU A 109 12.17 -12.10 11.37
N VAL A 110 11.33 -11.05 11.57
CA VAL A 110 10.27 -10.73 10.61
C VAL A 110 10.87 -10.28 9.29
N TRP A 111 11.92 -9.46 9.33
CA TRP A 111 12.61 -8.99 8.14
C TRP A 111 13.29 -10.13 7.37
N GLU A 112 14.04 -10.98 8.06
CA GLU A 112 14.70 -12.15 7.48
C GLU A 112 13.70 -13.10 6.80
N SER A 113 12.57 -13.36 7.46
CA SER A 113 11.49 -14.16 6.88
C SER A 113 10.93 -13.48 5.63
N LEU A 114 10.59 -12.18 5.72
CA LEU A 114 10.03 -11.43 4.60
C LEU A 114 10.97 -11.42 3.39
N SER A 115 12.22 -11.05 3.58
CA SER A 115 13.19 -10.95 2.49
C SER A 115 13.52 -12.32 1.87
N GLY A 116 13.46 -13.40 2.65
CA GLY A 116 13.84 -14.76 2.23
C GLY A 116 12.84 -15.43 1.28
N TYR A 117 11.54 -15.19 1.41
CA TYR A 117 10.55 -15.96 0.63
C TYR A 117 10.30 -15.46 -0.81
N GLY A 118 11.02 -14.43 -1.24
CA GLY A 118 10.94 -13.96 -2.64
C GLY A 118 11.22 -15.03 -3.69
N THR A 119 12.03 -16.02 -3.33
CA THR A 119 12.39 -17.16 -4.19
C THR A 119 11.48 -18.38 -4.03
N TYR A 120 10.51 -18.33 -3.13
CA TYR A 120 9.67 -19.50 -2.87
C TYR A 120 8.68 -19.76 -4.00
N THR A 121 8.75 -20.95 -4.57
CA THR A 121 7.92 -21.36 -5.71
C THR A 121 6.41 -21.26 -5.42
N TYR A 122 5.99 -21.48 -4.17
CA TYR A 122 4.57 -21.38 -3.84
C TYR A 122 4.07 -19.93 -3.78
N MET A 123 4.91 -18.96 -3.41
CA MET A 123 4.57 -17.54 -3.48
C MET A 123 4.41 -17.09 -4.93
N GLU A 124 5.30 -17.55 -5.81
CA GLU A 124 5.17 -17.32 -7.25
C GLU A 124 3.88 -17.94 -7.82
N LYS A 125 3.49 -19.14 -7.35
CA LYS A 125 2.21 -19.76 -7.75
C LYS A 125 0.99 -18.96 -7.29
N LYS A 126 0.99 -18.47 -6.03
CA LYS A 126 -0.06 -17.57 -5.51
C LYS A 126 -0.16 -16.31 -6.38
N TRP A 127 0.98 -15.68 -6.67
CA TRP A 127 1.05 -14.49 -7.51
C TRP A 127 0.49 -14.73 -8.93
N LYS A 128 0.93 -15.79 -9.59
CA LYS A 128 0.42 -16.19 -10.91
C LYS A 128 -1.10 -16.45 -10.90
N SER A 129 -1.61 -16.99 -9.79
CA SER A 129 -3.07 -17.19 -9.63
C SER A 129 -3.82 -15.86 -9.57
N LEU A 130 -3.29 -14.87 -8.84
CA LEU A 130 -3.85 -13.51 -8.81
C LEU A 130 -3.82 -12.88 -10.20
N LEU A 131 -2.67 -12.91 -10.88
CA LEU A 131 -2.53 -12.32 -12.22
C LEU A 131 -3.54 -12.88 -13.22
N ARG A 132 -3.82 -14.19 -13.17
CA ARG A 132 -4.87 -14.82 -14.02
C ARG A 132 -6.26 -14.26 -13.70
N LYS A 133 -6.60 -14.06 -12.42
CA LYS A 133 -7.90 -13.49 -12.00
C LYS A 133 -8.08 -12.06 -12.54
N VAL A 134 -7.01 -11.24 -12.49
CA VAL A 134 -7.06 -9.86 -12.97
C VAL A 134 -6.72 -9.71 -14.46
N LYS A 135 -6.55 -10.84 -15.19
CA LYS A 135 -6.21 -10.90 -16.63
C LYS A 135 -4.93 -10.12 -16.99
N LYS A 136 -3.94 -10.11 -16.10
CA LYS A 136 -2.61 -9.52 -16.30
C LYS A 136 -1.58 -10.64 -16.46
N LYS A 137 -0.44 -10.34 -17.09
CA LYS A 137 0.71 -11.25 -17.22
C LYS A 137 1.94 -10.78 -16.45
N GLU A 138 2.00 -9.53 -16.17
CA GLU A 138 3.10 -8.83 -15.50
C GLU A 138 2.60 -8.00 -14.32
N PRO A 139 3.46 -7.64 -13.38
CA PRO A 139 4.89 -7.95 -13.27
C PRO A 139 5.16 -9.38 -12.74
N ALA A 140 6.43 -9.82 -12.84
CA ALA A 140 6.87 -11.09 -12.23
C ALA A 140 6.89 -10.98 -10.70
N TRP A 141 6.73 -12.11 -10.00
CA TRP A 141 6.74 -12.14 -8.53
C TRP A 141 8.03 -11.54 -7.94
N GLN A 142 9.19 -11.93 -8.48
CA GLN A 142 10.49 -11.47 -8.01
C GLN A 142 10.66 -9.95 -8.14
N GLU A 143 10.09 -9.35 -9.17
CA GLU A 143 10.09 -7.90 -9.37
C GLU A 143 9.25 -7.20 -8.30
N VAL A 144 8.03 -7.69 -8.06
CA VAL A 144 7.12 -7.14 -7.05
C VAL A 144 7.73 -7.25 -5.66
N HIS A 145 8.16 -8.46 -5.29
CA HIS A 145 8.77 -8.71 -4.00
C HIS A 145 10.05 -7.88 -3.79
N GLY A 146 10.93 -7.85 -4.80
CA GLY A 146 12.17 -7.08 -4.73
C GLY A 146 11.95 -5.57 -4.61
N LEU A 147 10.93 -5.00 -5.28
CA LEU A 147 10.58 -3.60 -5.13
C LEU A 147 10.09 -3.31 -3.69
N ILE A 148 9.21 -4.16 -3.17
CA ILE A 148 8.65 -4.01 -1.83
C ILE A 148 9.74 -4.16 -0.76
N CYS A 149 10.66 -5.11 -0.91
CA CYS A 149 11.80 -5.24 0.01
C CYS A 149 12.69 -4.00 -0.01
N ARG A 150 13.08 -3.49 -1.19
CA ARG A 150 13.88 -2.25 -1.29
C ARG A 150 13.20 -1.04 -0.65
N PHE A 151 11.87 -0.97 -0.76
CA PHE A 151 11.11 0.09 -0.13
C PHE A 151 11.04 -0.06 1.39
N LEU A 152 10.76 -1.26 1.87
CA LEU A 152 10.50 -1.48 3.29
C LEU A 152 11.78 -1.55 4.14
N GLU A 153 12.88 -2.08 3.58
CA GLU A 153 14.14 -2.33 4.30
C GLU A 153 14.60 -1.14 5.17
N PRO A 154 14.86 0.05 4.61
CA PRO A 154 15.36 1.17 5.39
C PRO A 154 14.35 1.69 6.42
N ILE A 155 13.06 1.62 6.09
CA ILE A 155 12.00 1.99 7.04
C ILE A 155 11.94 0.99 8.19
N TRP A 156 12.05 -0.31 7.89
CA TRP A 156 12.00 -1.38 8.88
C TRP A 156 13.19 -1.36 9.83
N GLU A 157 14.40 -1.11 9.31
CA GLU A 157 15.60 -0.91 10.12
C GLU A 157 15.40 0.20 11.15
N LYS A 158 14.89 1.36 10.72
CA LYS A 158 14.62 2.48 11.63
C LYS A 158 13.48 2.21 12.61
N LEU A 159 12.49 1.42 12.24
CA LEU A 159 11.45 0.96 13.18
C LEU A 159 12.03 0.01 14.24
N MET A 160 12.98 -0.85 13.90
CA MET A 160 13.65 -1.72 14.88
C MET A 160 14.55 -0.96 15.83
N GLU A 161 15.19 0.09 15.35
CA GLU A 161 16.10 0.95 16.13
C GLU A 161 15.38 2.05 16.93
N ASP A 162 14.07 2.18 16.80
CA ASP A 162 13.26 3.30 17.33
C ASP A 162 13.80 4.67 16.89
N GLN A 163 14.28 4.76 15.65
CA GLN A 163 14.80 5.96 15.02
C GLN A 163 13.86 6.46 13.92
N ILE A 164 13.97 7.76 13.61
CA ILE A 164 13.17 8.36 12.54
C ILE A 164 13.87 8.14 11.20
N PHE A 165 13.11 7.71 10.21
CA PHE A 165 13.56 7.59 8.82
C PHE A 165 13.29 8.90 8.07
N PHE A 166 14.31 9.42 7.40
CA PHE A 166 14.22 10.59 6.53
C PHE A 166 14.62 10.17 5.12
N GLY A 167 13.68 10.01 4.25
CA GLY A 167 13.92 9.69 2.84
C GLY A 167 12.63 9.72 2.07
N ASP A 168 12.66 10.26 0.85
CA ASP A 168 11.51 10.32 -0.04
C ASP A 168 11.62 9.26 -1.13
N TRP A 169 10.58 8.42 -1.23
CA TRP A 169 10.52 7.40 -2.27
C TRP A 169 10.28 8.02 -3.64
N MET A 170 11.15 7.69 -4.58
CA MET A 170 11.05 8.14 -5.97
C MET A 170 10.70 6.96 -6.88
N PRO A 171 9.45 6.88 -7.36
CA PRO A 171 8.98 5.76 -8.20
C PRO A 171 9.84 5.51 -9.44
N GLN A 172 10.28 6.59 -10.09
CA GLN A 172 11.06 6.52 -11.33
C GLN A 172 12.45 5.88 -11.11
N LEU A 173 12.96 5.97 -9.89
CA LEU A 173 14.28 5.43 -9.53
C LEU A 173 14.15 4.10 -8.77
N GLY A 174 12.96 3.76 -8.25
CA GLY A 174 12.73 2.61 -7.41
C GLY A 174 13.59 2.58 -6.14
N ARG A 175 13.89 3.77 -5.58
CA ARG A 175 14.68 3.96 -4.35
C ARG A 175 14.31 5.25 -3.63
N PHE A 176 14.75 5.34 -2.37
CA PHE A 176 14.71 6.59 -1.61
C PHE A 176 15.81 7.56 -2.06
N LEU A 177 15.49 8.83 -1.91
CA LEU A 177 16.46 9.93 -1.92
C LEU A 177 16.51 10.50 -0.51
N ASP A 178 17.73 10.77 -0.07
CA ASP A 178 18.05 11.45 1.20
C ASP A 178 17.88 12.95 1.05
#